data_ceb5c41720d7f3d2112ff5bf2e31e02b
#
_entry.id   ceb5c41720d7f3d2112ff5bf2e31e02b
#
_cell.length_a   1.000
_cell.length_b   1.000
_cell.length_c   1.000
_cell.angle_alpha   90.00
_cell.angle_beta   90.00
_cell.angle_gamma   90.00
#
_symmetry.space_group_name_H-M   'P 1'
#
loop_
_entity.id
_entity.type
_entity.pdbx_description
1 polymer ?
#
loop_
_entity_poly.entity_id
_entity_poly.type
_entity_poly.pdbx_seq_one_letter_code
_entity_poly.pdbx_strand_id
1 'polypeptide(L)'
;MATKFQIKDKIESGKPIKIAPFKKEIRKTTPHKHNNYFEILYLSQGKGFHYIDALKFEVKPPVMYFIRREQAHYWELNSEPDGFVAIIKKPFLEKSLDSELKALFTKISGQTALYVHDESTIQALFELLAEENKNEGKYTFHVVEGLLKALLAKVLEDAKPIAGRVATNSSLYQSFLSLLSTEGIIKNSVQYYAGQLNVSAQNLNAACRKAVNQSSEEVLSEFIISEAKRLLIYTDITVAEISFRLDFTDPSHFVKYFKRKTLQTPRAFRDGN
;
A
#
# COMPACT_ATOMS: atom_id res chain seq x y z
N MET A 1 -24.06 4.01 8.15
CA MET A 1 -23.09 4.92 8.82
C MET A 1 -21.71 4.57 8.28
N ALA A 2 -21.01 5.49 7.65
CA ALA A 2 -19.63 5.25 7.21
C ALA A 2 -18.77 5.03 8.45
N THR A 3 -18.09 3.91 8.53
CA THR A 3 -17.19 3.57 9.64
C THR A 3 -16.05 4.59 9.62
N LYS A 4 -16.04 5.51 10.56
CA LYS A 4 -14.99 6.52 10.70
C LYS A 4 -13.75 5.80 11.24
N PHE A 5 -12.80 5.46 10.36
CA PHE A 5 -11.55 4.85 10.77
C PHE A 5 -10.71 5.83 11.59
N GLN A 6 -10.08 5.35 12.64
CA GLN A 6 -9.15 6.15 13.42
C GLN A 6 -7.92 6.43 12.57
N ILE A 7 -7.52 7.70 12.48
CA ILE A 7 -6.26 8.10 11.85
C ILE A 7 -5.17 8.05 12.91
N LYS A 8 -4.08 7.31 12.65
CA LYS A 8 -2.92 7.24 13.53
C LYS A 8 -1.70 7.82 12.84
N ASP A 9 -1.02 8.75 13.51
CA ASP A 9 0.33 9.18 13.11
C ASP A 9 1.36 8.53 14.06
N LYS A 10 2.26 7.73 13.49
CA LYS A 10 3.29 6.96 14.22
C LYS A 10 4.67 7.60 14.15
N ILE A 11 4.80 8.74 13.47
CA ILE A 11 6.07 9.43 13.24
C ILE A 11 5.98 10.89 13.74
N GLU A 12 7.01 11.33 14.44
CA GLU A 12 7.13 12.68 14.97
C GLU A 12 7.03 13.75 13.85
N SER A 13 6.46 14.89 14.22
CA SER A 13 6.40 16.04 13.31
C SER A 13 7.81 16.45 12.87
N GLY A 14 8.00 16.67 11.56
CA GLY A 14 9.29 17.08 11.00
C GLY A 14 10.21 15.93 10.58
N LYS A 15 10.06 14.70 11.09
CA LYS A 15 10.88 13.57 10.62
C LYS A 15 10.30 13.00 9.32
N PRO A 16 11.10 12.89 8.23
CA PRO A 16 10.64 12.38 6.94
C PRO A 16 10.67 10.85 6.84
N ILE A 17 11.42 10.18 7.73
CA ILE A 17 11.53 8.72 7.82
C ILE A 17 11.67 8.29 9.27
N LYS A 18 11.14 7.13 9.61
CA LYS A 18 11.33 6.45 10.90
C LYS A 18 11.48 4.97 10.68
N ILE A 19 12.49 4.39 11.31
CA ILE A 19 12.72 2.94 11.31
C ILE A 19 12.89 2.50 12.76
N ALA A 20 12.14 1.49 13.17
CA ALA A 20 12.14 1.02 14.56
C ALA A 20 11.79 -0.48 14.63
N PRO A 21 12.19 -1.18 15.69
CA PRO A 21 11.69 -2.52 15.96
C PRO A 21 10.16 -2.55 16.02
N PHE A 22 9.57 -3.64 15.59
CA PHE A 22 8.15 -3.87 15.75
C PHE A 22 7.81 -4.03 17.23
N LYS A 23 6.70 -3.45 17.67
CA LYS A 23 6.31 -3.50 19.09
C LYS A 23 5.83 -4.89 19.49
N LYS A 24 6.55 -5.54 20.38
CA LYS A 24 6.30 -6.92 20.85
C LYS A 24 4.95 -7.09 21.56
N GLU A 25 4.40 -6.01 22.13
CA GLU A 25 3.10 -6.04 22.83
C GLU A 25 1.90 -6.06 21.89
N ILE A 26 2.10 -5.76 20.61
CA ILE A 26 1.01 -5.75 19.65
C ILE A 26 0.48 -7.16 19.46
N ARG A 27 -0.79 -7.38 19.86
CA ARG A 27 -1.53 -8.62 19.60
C ARG A 27 -2.76 -8.33 18.76
N LYS A 28 -3.56 -7.37 19.18
CA LYS A 28 -4.77 -6.96 18.48
C LYS A 28 -4.84 -5.45 18.37
N THR A 29 -5.15 -4.97 17.17
CA THR A 29 -5.36 -3.54 16.93
C THR A 29 -6.74 -3.30 16.34
N THR A 30 -7.30 -2.13 16.58
CA THR A 30 -8.52 -1.69 15.89
C THR A 30 -8.19 -1.28 14.45
N PRO A 31 -9.13 -1.45 13.50
CA PRO A 31 -8.97 -0.93 12.15
C PRO A 31 -8.63 0.55 12.15
N HIS A 32 -7.54 0.93 11.48
CA HIS A 32 -7.07 2.30 11.40
C HIS A 32 -6.40 2.60 10.05
N LYS A 33 -6.23 3.88 9.74
CA LYS A 33 -5.60 4.37 8.51
C LYS A 33 -4.44 5.29 8.83
N HIS A 34 -3.54 5.42 7.84
CA HIS A 34 -2.44 6.38 7.86
C HIS A 34 -2.57 7.33 6.67
N ASN A 35 -2.52 8.65 6.90
CA ASN A 35 -2.78 9.62 5.83
C ASN A 35 -1.51 10.22 5.23
N ASN A 36 -0.38 10.17 5.96
CA ASN A 36 0.79 10.98 5.62
C ASN A 36 2.04 10.20 5.25
N TYR A 37 2.00 8.85 5.23
CA TYR A 37 3.17 8.03 5.00
C TYR A 37 2.84 6.68 4.38
N PHE A 38 3.88 6.06 3.82
CA PHE A 38 3.94 4.68 3.43
C PHE A 38 4.59 3.88 4.56
N GLU A 39 4.05 2.71 4.89
CA GLU A 39 4.58 1.86 5.96
C GLU A 39 5.05 0.52 5.38
N ILE A 40 6.28 0.14 5.68
CA ILE A 40 6.84 -1.19 5.41
C ILE A 40 6.92 -1.91 6.75
N LEU A 41 6.30 -3.07 6.81
CA LEU A 41 6.28 -3.93 7.99
C LEU A 41 7.01 -5.22 7.67
N TYR A 42 8.05 -5.53 8.39
CA TYR A 42 8.77 -6.80 8.33
C TYR A 42 8.53 -7.58 9.61
N LEU A 43 8.13 -8.83 9.49
CA LEU A 43 8.03 -9.75 10.62
C LEU A 43 8.95 -10.95 10.40
N SER A 44 9.92 -11.13 11.30
CA SER A 44 10.77 -12.32 11.43
C SER A 44 10.11 -13.38 12.28
N GLN A 45 9.20 -13.00 13.21
CA GLN A 45 8.45 -13.90 14.05
C GLN A 45 7.01 -13.41 14.21
N GLY A 46 6.13 -14.31 14.57
CA GLY A 46 4.72 -14.03 14.83
C GLY A 46 3.78 -15.01 14.13
N LYS A 47 2.58 -15.17 14.68
CA LYS A 47 1.49 -15.99 14.11
C LYS A 47 0.18 -15.26 14.28
N GLY A 48 -0.76 -15.47 13.38
CA GLY A 48 -2.07 -14.86 13.40
C GLY A 48 -2.44 -14.29 12.04
N PHE A 49 -3.07 -13.13 12.04
CA PHE A 49 -3.59 -12.51 10.82
C PHE A 49 -3.29 -11.03 10.76
N HIS A 50 -2.99 -10.55 9.56
CA HIS A 50 -2.98 -9.14 9.20
C HIS A 50 -4.11 -8.87 8.21
N TYR A 51 -4.91 -7.88 8.51
CA TYR A 51 -6.00 -7.44 7.63
C TYR A 51 -5.59 -6.12 6.99
N ILE A 52 -5.67 -6.05 5.66
CA ILE A 52 -5.36 -4.85 4.86
C ILE A 52 -6.54 -4.64 3.92
N ASP A 53 -7.29 -3.56 4.12
CA ASP A 53 -8.57 -3.30 3.48
C ASP A 53 -9.52 -4.51 3.66
N ALA A 54 -9.96 -5.14 2.58
CA ALA A 54 -10.82 -6.34 2.64
C ALA A 54 -10.05 -7.67 2.61
N LEU A 55 -8.71 -7.63 2.54
CA LEU A 55 -7.89 -8.81 2.41
C LEU A 55 -7.38 -9.27 3.78
N LYS A 56 -7.45 -10.57 4.01
CA LYS A 56 -6.92 -11.26 5.18
C LYS A 56 -5.64 -12.02 4.78
N PHE A 57 -4.55 -11.75 5.46
CA PHE A 57 -3.27 -12.41 5.29
C PHE A 57 -2.96 -13.23 6.53
N GLU A 58 -2.66 -14.52 6.37
CA GLU A 58 -2.07 -15.33 7.43
C GLU A 58 -0.60 -14.91 7.61
N VAL A 59 -0.22 -14.62 8.85
CA VAL A 59 1.15 -14.22 9.17
C VAL A 59 2.03 -15.45 9.22
N LYS A 60 2.91 -15.60 8.20
CA LYS A 60 3.90 -16.67 8.04
C LYS A 60 5.28 -16.06 7.84
N PRO A 61 5.99 -15.72 8.90
CA PRO A 61 7.34 -15.16 8.79
C PRO A 61 8.32 -16.11 8.08
N PRO A 62 9.37 -15.58 7.44
CA PRO A 62 9.64 -14.16 7.27
C PRO A 62 8.75 -13.50 6.19
N VAL A 63 8.07 -12.41 6.54
CA VAL A 63 7.06 -11.78 5.68
C VAL A 63 7.14 -10.25 5.76
N MET A 64 6.90 -9.59 4.63
CA MET A 64 6.78 -8.14 4.57
C MET A 64 5.39 -7.72 4.11
N TYR A 65 4.88 -6.63 4.69
CA TYR A 65 3.64 -5.99 4.31
C TYR A 65 3.91 -4.53 3.96
N PHE A 66 3.16 -4.01 2.98
CA PHE A 66 3.31 -2.66 2.45
C PHE A 66 1.97 -1.95 2.55
N ILE A 67 1.89 -0.95 3.45
CA ILE A 67 0.66 -0.22 3.72
C ILE A 67 0.76 1.16 3.10
N ARG A 68 -0.12 1.42 2.14
CA ARG A 68 -0.22 2.70 1.46
C ARG A 68 -1.04 3.69 2.27
N ARG A 69 -0.91 4.95 1.97
CA ARG A 69 -1.78 5.99 2.51
C ARG A 69 -3.26 5.61 2.30
N GLU A 70 -4.07 5.94 3.27
CA GLU A 70 -5.52 5.70 3.29
C GLU A 70 -5.95 4.22 3.32
N GLN A 71 -5.05 3.24 3.21
CA GLN A 71 -5.41 1.85 3.43
C GLN A 71 -5.76 1.59 4.90
N ALA A 72 -6.88 0.90 5.12
CA ALA A 72 -7.26 0.46 6.45
C ALA A 72 -6.56 -0.85 6.78
N HIS A 73 -5.91 -0.94 7.95
CA HIS A 73 -5.31 -2.19 8.37
C HIS A 73 -5.43 -2.42 9.88
N TYR A 74 -5.31 -3.69 10.28
CA TYR A 74 -5.28 -4.10 11.69
C TYR A 74 -4.72 -5.51 11.85
N TRP A 75 -4.28 -5.81 13.07
CA TRP A 75 -3.69 -7.08 13.46
C TRP A 75 -4.58 -7.90 14.38
N GLU A 76 -4.53 -9.21 14.20
CA GLU A 76 -5.00 -10.23 15.15
C GLU A 76 -3.89 -11.28 15.30
N LEU A 77 -2.90 -11.00 16.15
CA LEU A 77 -1.77 -11.88 16.42
C LEU A 77 -2.03 -12.70 17.67
N ASN A 78 -1.71 -13.99 17.60
CA ASN A 78 -1.86 -14.94 18.70
C ASN A 78 -0.51 -15.41 19.29
N SER A 79 0.61 -14.89 18.78
CA SER A 79 1.94 -15.02 19.36
C SER A 79 2.67 -13.69 19.38
N GLU A 80 3.79 -13.61 20.10
CA GLU A 80 4.66 -12.45 20.13
C GLU A 80 5.26 -12.20 18.73
N PRO A 81 5.08 -11.00 18.14
CA PRO A 81 5.75 -10.63 16.91
C PRO A 81 7.15 -10.13 17.18
N ASP A 82 8.06 -10.34 16.21
CA ASP A 82 9.35 -9.68 16.13
C ASP A 82 9.60 -9.20 14.70
N GLY A 83 10.41 -8.16 14.53
CA GLY A 83 10.71 -7.58 13.23
C GLY A 83 10.87 -6.06 13.28
N PHE A 84 10.53 -5.38 12.18
CA PHE A 84 10.74 -3.94 12.04
C PHE A 84 9.58 -3.24 11.35
N VAL A 85 9.47 -1.95 11.60
CA VAL A 85 8.61 -1.02 10.88
C VAL A 85 9.44 0.12 10.29
N ALA A 86 9.27 0.39 8.99
CA ALA A 86 9.79 1.57 8.34
C ALA A 86 8.61 2.44 7.88
N ILE A 87 8.61 3.71 8.30
CA ILE A 87 7.62 4.71 7.96
C ILE A 87 8.30 5.75 7.09
N ILE A 88 7.79 5.98 5.88
CA ILE A 88 8.42 6.82 4.87
C ILE A 88 7.41 7.86 4.41
N LYS A 89 7.71 9.14 4.69
CA LYS A 89 6.93 10.28 4.20
C LYS A 89 7.42 10.73 2.82
N LYS A 90 6.56 11.36 2.04
CA LYS A 90 6.90 11.90 0.72
C LYS A 90 8.14 12.81 0.72
N PRO A 91 8.34 13.74 1.70
CA PRO A 91 9.53 14.58 1.74
C PRO A 91 10.86 13.83 1.75
N PHE A 92 10.90 12.56 2.25
CA PHE A 92 12.11 11.75 2.16
C PHE A 92 12.46 11.42 0.70
N LEU A 93 11.46 11.00 -0.07
CA LEU A 93 11.64 10.66 -1.49
C LEU A 93 11.87 11.89 -2.37
N GLU A 94 11.28 13.03 -2.04
CA GLU A 94 11.50 14.29 -2.75
C GLU A 94 12.91 14.84 -2.54
N LYS A 95 13.46 14.68 -1.34
CA LYS A 95 14.85 15.06 -1.04
C LYS A 95 15.87 14.19 -1.78
N SER A 96 15.52 12.94 -2.07
CA SER A 96 16.38 12.01 -2.80
C SER A 96 16.57 12.45 -4.26
N LEU A 97 17.80 12.42 -4.75
CA LEU A 97 18.15 12.58 -6.17
C LEU A 97 18.33 11.22 -6.87
N ASP A 98 18.25 10.10 -6.14
CA ASP A 98 18.43 8.76 -6.67
C ASP A 98 17.17 8.28 -7.41
N SER A 99 17.21 8.30 -8.74
CA SER A 99 16.12 7.84 -9.61
C SER A 99 15.87 6.33 -9.49
N GLU A 100 16.90 5.53 -9.19
CA GLU A 100 16.72 4.07 -9.00
C GLU A 100 16.01 3.76 -7.70
N LEU A 101 16.32 4.47 -6.59
CA LEU A 101 15.56 4.36 -5.35
C LEU A 101 14.07 4.65 -5.59
N LYS A 102 13.76 5.73 -6.31
CA LYS A 102 12.37 6.08 -6.66
C LYS A 102 11.70 5.00 -7.50
N ALA A 103 12.41 4.41 -8.46
CA ALA A 103 11.89 3.32 -9.30
C ALA A 103 11.62 2.06 -8.46
N LEU A 104 12.53 1.67 -7.56
CA LEU A 104 12.35 0.55 -6.64
C LEU A 104 11.18 0.80 -5.69
N PHE A 105 11.08 2.02 -5.14
CA PHE A 105 9.98 2.41 -4.27
C PHE A 105 8.63 2.34 -4.99
N THR A 106 8.58 2.75 -6.24
CA THR A 106 7.39 2.63 -7.09
C THR A 106 6.93 1.18 -7.23
N LYS A 107 7.88 0.25 -7.50
CA LYS A 107 7.58 -1.18 -7.61
C LYS A 107 7.06 -1.75 -6.28
N ILE A 108 7.74 -1.43 -5.17
CA ILE A 108 7.35 -1.88 -3.82
C ILE A 108 5.98 -1.32 -3.42
N SER A 109 5.68 -0.07 -3.74
CA SER A 109 4.39 0.55 -3.41
C SER A 109 3.20 -0.10 -4.13
N GLY A 110 3.45 -0.87 -5.18
CA GLY A 110 2.46 -1.70 -5.85
C GLY A 110 2.19 -3.06 -5.16
N GLN A 111 3.06 -3.48 -4.25
CA GLN A 111 2.91 -4.74 -3.51
C GLN A 111 2.02 -4.56 -2.28
N THR A 112 1.45 -5.66 -1.78
CA THR A 112 0.70 -5.66 -0.51
C THR A 112 1.37 -6.55 0.52
N ALA A 113 1.79 -7.76 0.13
CA ALA A 113 2.50 -8.69 0.98
C ALA A 113 3.48 -9.54 0.16
N LEU A 114 4.68 -9.76 0.69
CA LEU A 114 5.73 -10.56 0.05
C LEU A 114 6.36 -11.52 1.06
N TYR A 115 6.64 -12.76 0.63
CA TYR A 115 7.56 -13.63 1.36
C TYR A 115 8.99 -13.17 1.17
N VAL A 116 9.78 -13.29 2.23
CA VAL A 116 11.21 -12.98 2.24
C VAL A 116 11.98 -14.29 2.25
N HIS A 117 12.88 -14.50 1.31
CA HIS A 117 13.71 -15.71 1.26
C HIS A 117 15.04 -15.55 2.01
N ASP A 118 15.69 -14.40 1.82
CA ASP A 118 16.96 -14.10 2.48
C ASP A 118 16.70 -13.31 3.78
N GLU A 119 16.22 -14.02 4.79
CA GLU A 119 15.88 -13.46 6.09
C GLU A 119 17.07 -12.75 6.73
N SER A 120 18.26 -13.35 6.68
CA SER A 120 19.45 -12.84 7.33
C SER A 120 19.88 -11.49 6.79
N THR A 121 19.89 -11.31 5.47
CA THR A 121 20.24 -10.04 4.84
C THR A 121 19.19 -8.97 5.11
N ILE A 122 17.90 -9.31 5.03
CA ILE A 122 16.82 -8.36 5.30
C ILE A 122 16.83 -7.89 6.76
N GLN A 123 17.03 -8.82 7.69
CA GLN A 123 17.18 -8.51 9.12
C GLN A 123 18.35 -7.54 9.36
N ALA A 124 19.54 -7.85 8.83
CA ALA A 124 20.73 -7.01 8.97
C ALA A 124 20.52 -5.61 8.37
N LEU A 125 19.88 -5.49 7.21
CA LEU A 125 19.59 -4.20 6.59
C LEU A 125 18.63 -3.37 7.46
N PHE A 126 17.62 -3.97 8.07
CA PHE A 126 16.72 -3.26 8.99
C PHE A 126 17.43 -2.82 10.28
N GLU A 127 18.31 -3.65 10.82
CA GLU A 127 19.12 -3.31 12.01
C GLU A 127 20.02 -2.11 11.73
N LEU A 128 20.76 -2.12 10.61
CA LEU A 128 21.58 -0.99 10.19
C LEU A 128 20.77 0.28 9.95
N LEU A 129 19.62 0.16 9.27
CA LEU A 129 18.70 1.26 9.03
C LEU A 129 18.16 1.85 10.34
N ALA A 130 17.78 0.99 11.29
CA ALA A 130 17.24 1.41 12.57
C ALA A 130 18.31 2.13 13.43
N GLU A 131 19.56 1.67 13.37
CA GLU A 131 20.66 2.30 14.07
C GLU A 131 21.02 3.64 13.44
N GLU A 132 21.21 3.68 12.10
CA GLU A 132 21.58 4.91 11.41
C GLU A 132 20.49 5.99 11.50
N ASN A 133 19.22 5.58 11.52
CA ASN A 133 18.09 6.53 11.65
C ASN A 133 18.03 7.27 13.00
N LYS A 134 18.81 6.86 14.00
CA LYS A 134 18.97 7.56 15.30
C LYS A 134 20.02 8.67 15.22
N ASN A 135 20.93 8.60 14.23
CA ASN A 135 22.04 9.53 14.08
C ASN A 135 21.56 10.86 13.48
N GLU A 136 22.28 11.95 13.81
CA GLU A 136 22.04 13.30 13.28
C GLU A 136 23.28 13.86 12.54
N GLY A 137 24.05 12.96 11.94
CA GLY A 137 25.27 13.29 11.20
C GLY A 137 24.99 13.95 9.84
N LYS A 138 25.98 14.68 9.33
CA LYS A 138 25.91 15.35 8.02
C LYS A 138 25.54 14.43 6.87
N TYR A 139 25.92 13.17 6.93
CA TYR A 139 25.74 12.17 5.87
C TYR A 139 24.67 11.12 6.20
N THR A 140 24.00 11.19 7.35
CA THR A 140 22.95 10.24 7.78
C THR A 140 21.88 10.04 6.71
N PHE A 141 21.42 11.13 6.06
CA PHE A 141 20.45 11.00 4.97
C PHE A 141 20.93 10.09 3.86
N HIS A 142 22.18 10.25 3.40
CA HIS A 142 22.73 9.45 2.31
C HIS A 142 22.96 7.99 2.70
N VAL A 143 23.36 7.73 3.97
CA VAL A 143 23.51 6.35 4.47
C VAL A 143 22.14 5.68 4.54
N VAL A 144 21.14 6.33 5.13
CA VAL A 144 19.77 5.81 5.20
C VAL A 144 19.17 5.60 3.80
N GLU A 145 19.40 6.52 2.87
CA GLU A 145 18.98 6.41 1.47
C GLU A 145 19.60 5.19 0.78
N GLY A 146 20.92 4.99 0.92
CA GLY A 146 21.64 3.84 0.35
C GLY A 146 21.19 2.51 0.95
N LEU A 147 21.03 2.43 2.28
CA LEU A 147 20.53 1.24 2.97
C LEU A 147 19.07 0.93 2.59
N LEU A 148 18.23 1.94 2.49
CA LEU A 148 16.85 1.75 2.03
C LEU A 148 16.82 1.24 0.59
N LYS A 149 17.65 1.79 -0.31
CA LYS A 149 17.78 1.31 -1.69
C LYS A 149 18.20 -0.16 -1.71
N ALA A 150 19.22 -0.54 -0.93
CA ALA A 150 19.68 -1.92 -0.82
C ALA A 150 18.56 -2.86 -0.32
N LEU A 151 17.82 -2.45 0.73
CA LEU A 151 16.68 -3.19 1.25
C LEU A 151 15.61 -3.42 0.18
N LEU A 152 15.18 -2.36 -0.52
CA LEU A 152 14.14 -2.46 -1.55
C LEU A 152 14.58 -3.33 -2.74
N ALA A 153 15.84 -3.20 -3.17
CA ALA A 153 16.41 -4.03 -4.24
C ALA A 153 16.42 -5.50 -3.84
N LYS A 154 16.92 -5.80 -2.62
CA LYS A 154 16.99 -7.17 -2.11
C LYS A 154 15.62 -7.81 -1.94
N VAL A 155 14.65 -7.07 -1.44
CA VAL A 155 13.26 -7.53 -1.33
C VAL A 155 12.67 -7.86 -2.70
N LEU A 156 12.94 -7.05 -3.73
CA LEU A 156 12.38 -7.25 -5.07
C LEU A 156 13.09 -8.35 -5.87
N GLU A 157 14.34 -8.70 -5.53
CA GLU A 157 15.12 -9.71 -6.23
C GLU A 157 14.48 -11.10 -6.12
N ASP A 158 14.05 -11.48 -4.90
CA ASP A 158 13.54 -12.80 -4.58
C ASP A 158 12.05 -12.80 -4.17
N ALA A 159 11.35 -11.67 -4.37
CA ALA A 159 10.01 -11.49 -3.84
C ALA A 159 8.97 -12.40 -4.50
N LYS A 160 8.28 -13.19 -3.68
CA LYS A 160 7.07 -13.90 -4.10
C LYS A 160 5.84 -13.24 -3.48
N PRO A 161 4.95 -12.67 -4.31
CA PRO A 161 3.71 -12.09 -3.81
C PRO A 161 2.87 -13.10 -3.05
N ILE A 162 2.35 -12.69 -1.91
CA ILE A 162 1.38 -13.46 -1.14
C ILE A 162 -0.01 -13.03 -1.59
N ALA A 163 -0.76 -13.97 -2.15
CA ALA A 163 -2.17 -13.75 -2.38
C ALA A 163 -2.90 -13.68 -1.03
N GLY A 164 -3.50 -12.54 -0.73
CA GLY A 164 -4.42 -12.43 0.39
C GLY A 164 -5.58 -13.39 0.18
N ARG A 165 -5.87 -14.25 1.15
CA ARG A 165 -7.07 -15.06 1.09
C ARG A 165 -8.26 -14.18 1.43
N VAL A 166 -9.21 -14.14 0.53
CA VAL A 166 -10.54 -13.67 0.87
C VAL A 166 -11.09 -14.59 1.96
N ALA A 167 -11.60 -14.03 3.04
CA ALA A 167 -12.13 -14.81 4.16
C ALA A 167 -13.12 -15.87 3.65
N THR A 168 -13.10 -17.06 4.20
CA THR A 168 -13.75 -18.32 3.77
C THR A 168 -15.28 -18.33 3.70
N ASN A 169 -15.90 -17.22 3.39
CA ASN A 169 -17.25 -17.05 2.86
C ASN A 169 -17.15 -15.85 1.91
N SER A 170 -16.33 -15.97 0.85
CA SER A 170 -16.12 -14.87 -0.07
C SER A 170 -17.45 -14.51 -0.74
N SER A 171 -18.05 -13.44 -0.25
CA SER A 171 -19.12 -12.80 -0.98
C SER A 171 -18.57 -12.36 -2.36
N LEU A 172 -19.42 -12.34 -3.36
CA LEU A 172 -19.06 -11.83 -4.69
C LEU A 172 -18.33 -10.45 -4.61
N TYR A 173 -18.70 -9.63 -3.64
CA TYR A 173 -18.01 -8.37 -3.32
C TYR A 173 -16.54 -8.57 -2.96
N GLN A 174 -16.23 -9.55 -2.12
CA GLN A 174 -14.83 -9.82 -1.73
C GLN A 174 -14.01 -10.38 -2.90
N SER A 175 -14.61 -11.23 -3.74
CA SER A 175 -13.97 -11.69 -4.98
C SER A 175 -13.67 -10.54 -5.92
N PHE A 176 -14.55 -9.56 -6.02
CA PHE A 176 -14.33 -8.34 -6.81
C PHE A 176 -13.15 -7.52 -6.26
N LEU A 177 -13.10 -7.28 -4.94
CA LEU A 177 -11.97 -6.57 -4.34
C LEU A 177 -10.64 -7.31 -4.52
N SER A 178 -10.64 -8.63 -4.41
CA SER A 178 -9.46 -9.46 -4.65
C SER A 178 -8.98 -9.31 -6.09
N LEU A 179 -9.90 -9.33 -7.05
CA LEU A 179 -9.57 -9.17 -8.47
C LEU A 179 -8.99 -7.78 -8.75
N LEU A 180 -9.58 -6.71 -8.21
CA LEU A 180 -9.04 -5.36 -8.30
C LEU A 180 -7.60 -5.25 -7.75
N SER A 181 -7.28 -6.00 -6.69
CA SER A 181 -5.98 -5.94 -6.01
C SER A 181 -4.90 -6.80 -6.68
N THR A 182 -5.27 -7.82 -7.44
CA THR A 182 -4.34 -8.82 -8.01
C THR A 182 -3.96 -8.54 -9.46
N GLU A 183 -4.79 -7.84 -10.20
CA GLU A 183 -4.50 -7.53 -11.60
C GLU A 183 -3.44 -6.43 -11.72
N GLY A 184 -2.35 -6.72 -12.44
CA GLY A 184 -1.29 -5.75 -12.76
C GLY A 184 -1.75 -4.64 -13.72
N ILE A 185 -2.90 -4.81 -14.38
CA ILE A 185 -3.51 -3.85 -15.32
C ILE A 185 -4.93 -3.55 -14.87
N ILE A 186 -5.13 -2.33 -14.38
CA ILE A 186 -6.45 -1.85 -13.98
C ILE A 186 -7.30 -1.61 -15.22
N LYS A 187 -8.54 -2.10 -15.19
CA LYS A 187 -9.56 -1.83 -16.20
C LYS A 187 -10.64 -0.90 -15.63
N ASN A 188 -10.92 0.18 -16.33
CA ASN A 188 -11.97 1.12 -15.93
C ASN A 188 -13.35 0.67 -16.44
N SER A 189 -13.71 -0.58 -16.16
CA SER A 189 -14.95 -1.20 -16.62
C SER A 189 -15.48 -2.23 -15.64
N VAL A 190 -16.64 -1.97 -15.05
CA VAL A 190 -17.36 -2.92 -14.19
C VAL A 190 -17.74 -4.19 -14.97
N GLN A 191 -18.07 -4.06 -16.24
CA GLN A 191 -18.43 -5.20 -17.11
C GLN A 191 -17.25 -6.15 -17.27
N TYR A 192 -16.02 -5.62 -17.41
CA TYR A 192 -14.82 -6.45 -17.46
C TYR A 192 -14.68 -7.33 -16.22
N TYR A 193 -14.78 -6.72 -15.03
CA TYR A 193 -14.64 -7.46 -13.76
C TYR A 193 -15.79 -8.43 -13.50
N ALA A 194 -17.01 -8.06 -13.88
CA ALA A 194 -18.16 -8.96 -13.82
C ALA A 194 -17.95 -10.20 -14.71
N GLY A 195 -17.41 -10.00 -15.92
CA GLY A 195 -17.04 -11.09 -16.83
C GLY A 195 -15.96 -12.01 -16.23
N GLN A 196 -14.91 -11.45 -15.62
CA GLN A 196 -13.87 -12.24 -14.96
C GLN A 196 -14.40 -13.07 -13.77
N LEU A 197 -15.44 -12.57 -13.11
CA LEU A 197 -16.12 -13.26 -12.00
C LEU A 197 -17.25 -14.19 -12.46
N ASN A 198 -17.48 -14.33 -13.78
CA ASN A 198 -18.55 -15.11 -14.38
C ASN A 198 -19.95 -14.74 -13.87
N VAL A 199 -20.21 -13.44 -13.67
CA VAL A 199 -21.50 -12.90 -13.24
C VAL A 199 -21.93 -11.72 -14.12
N SER A 200 -23.20 -11.32 -14.02
CA SER A 200 -23.66 -10.08 -14.64
C SER A 200 -23.20 -8.85 -13.83
N ALA A 201 -23.03 -7.70 -14.50
CA ALA A 201 -22.75 -6.43 -13.82
C ALA A 201 -23.86 -6.06 -12.81
N GLN A 202 -25.10 -6.45 -13.05
CA GLN A 202 -26.23 -6.26 -12.12
C GLN A 202 -26.04 -7.09 -10.84
N ASN A 203 -25.62 -8.34 -10.94
CA ASN A 203 -25.34 -9.20 -9.78
C ASN A 203 -24.15 -8.68 -8.97
N LEU A 204 -23.09 -8.22 -9.65
CA LEU A 204 -21.95 -7.60 -9.00
C LEU A 204 -22.36 -6.32 -8.27
N ASN A 205 -23.17 -5.48 -8.90
CA ASN A 205 -23.71 -4.26 -8.28
C ASN A 205 -24.58 -4.57 -7.06
N ALA A 206 -25.45 -5.57 -7.12
CA ALA A 206 -26.27 -6.03 -5.99
C ALA A 206 -25.40 -6.51 -4.81
N ALA A 207 -24.33 -7.27 -5.11
CA ALA A 207 -23.37 -7.72 -4.09
C ALA A 207 -22.65 -6.55 -3.41
N CYS A 208 -22.19 -5.55 -4.17
CA CYS A 208 -21.57 -4.35 -3.60
C CYS A 208 -22.53 -3.55 -2.74
N ARG A 209 -23.78 -3.32 -3.21
CA ARG A 209 -24.81 -2.64 -2.41
C ARG A 209 -25.13 -3.37 -1.12
N LYS A 210 -25.24 -4.68 -1.16
CA LYS A 210 -25.49 -5.51 0.04
C LYS A 210 -24.34 -5.45 1.04
N ALA A 211 -23.08 -5.44 0.56
CA ALA A 211 -21.90 -5.52 1.40
C ALA A 211 -21.51 -4.16 2.02
N VAL A 212 -21.56 -3.07 1.23
CA VAL A 212 -20.99 -1.75 1.60
C VAL A 212 -21.92 -0.58 1.28
N ASN A 213 -23.14 -0.82 0.82
CA ASN A 213 -24.11 0.19 0.39
C ASN A 213 -23.62 1.11 -0.74
N GLN A 214 -22.69 0.60 -1.57
CA GLN A 214 -22.14 1.30 -2.73
C GLN A 214 -22.46 0.51 -4.01
N SER A 215 -22.52 1.19 -5.16
CA SER A 215 -22.56 0.53 -6.46
C SER A 215 -21.18 -0.07 -6.80
N SER A 216 -21.15 -1.05 -7.70
CA SER A 216 -19.89 -1.61 -8.21
C SER A 216 -19.02 -0.54 -8.92
N GLU A 217 -19.65 0.46 -9.55
CA GLU A 217 -18.95 1.61 -10.14
C GLU A 217 -18.30 2.51 -9.09
N GLU A 218 -19.00 2.73 -7.95
CA GLU A 218 -18.43 3.51 -6.85
C GLU A 218 -17.22 2.79 -6.23
N VAL A 219 -17.33 1.47 -6.01
CA VAL A 219 -16.22 0.65 -5.50
C VAL A 219 -15.01 0.69 -6.47
N LEU A 220 -15.26 0.48 -7.77
CA LEU A 220 -14.21 0.59 -8.79
C LEU A 220 -13.60 1.98 -8.84
N SER A 221 -14.43 3.02 -8.76
CA SER A 221 -14.01 4.41 -8.74
C SER A 221 -13.09 4.72 -7.55
N GLU A 222 -13.42 4.25 -6.35
CA GLU A 222 -12.58 4.42 -5.17
C GLU A 222 -11.22 3.73 -5.35
N PHE A 223 -11.20 2.53 -5.93
CA PHE A 223 -9.97 1.81 -6.24
C PHE A 223 -9.11 2.57 -7.25
N ILE A 224 -9.69 3.04 -8.37
CA ILE A 224 -8.99 3.82 -9.39
C ILE A 224 -8.42 5.12 -8.81
N ILE A 225 -9.18 5.83 -7.97
CA ILE A 225 -8.71 7.05 -7.31
C ILE A 225 -7.59 6.77 -6.32
N SER A 226 -7.67 5.68 -5.55
CA SER A 226 -6.61 5.26 -4.64
C SER A 226 -5.31 4.98 -5.41
N GLU A 227 -5.40 4.27 -6.53
CA GLU A 227 -4.26 3.96 -7.37
C GLU A 227 -3.69 5.20 -8.09
N ALA A 228 -4.57 6.10 -8.57
CA ALA A 228 -4.16 7.39 -9.12
C ALA A 228 -3.37 8.21 -8.09
N LYS A 229 -3.87 8.31 -6.86
CA LYS A 229 -3.17 8.98 -5.75
C LYS A 229 -1.82 8.34 -5.45
N ARG A 230 -1.75 7.00 -5.44
CA ARG A 230 -0.49 6.26 -5.27
C ARG A 230 0.53 6.65 -6.34
N LEU A 231 0.14 6.60 -7.61
CA LEU A 231 1.01 6.96 -8.73
C LEU A 231 1.44 8.43 -8.68
N LEU A 232 0.54 9.34 -8.31
CA LEU A 232 0.84 10.77 -8.16
C LEU A 232 1.83 11.06 -7.04
N ILE A 233 1.78 10.30 -5.93
CA ILE A 233 2.62 10.51 -4.74
C ILE A 233 4.00 9.85 -4.88
N TYR A 234 4.02 8.62 -5.40
CA TYR A 234 5.21 7.77 -5.31
C TYR A 234 5.94 7.59 -6.64
N THR A 235 5.50 8.29 -7.71
CA THR A 235 6.16 8.20 -9.03
C THR A 235 6.27 9.57 -9.69
N ASP A 236 7.26 9.70 -10.58
CA ASP A 236 7.47 10.90 -11.40
C ASP A 236 6.79 10.79 -12.78
N ILE A 237 6.02 9.72 -13.05
CA ILE A 237 5.32 9.57 -14.34
C ILE A 237 4.30 10.68 -14.55
N THR A 238 4.13 11.07 -15.79
CA THR A 238 3.22 12.17 -16.17
C THR A 238 1.76 11.85 -15.86
N VAL A 239 0.93 12.87 -15.72
CA VAL A 239 -0.53 12.71 -15.55
C VAL A 239 -1.15 11.96 -16.74
N ALA A 240 -0.59 12.14 -17.95
CA ALA A 240 -1.04 11.42 -19.14
C ALA A 240 -0.70 9.91 -19.03
N GLU A 241 0.52 9.56 -18.63
CA GLU A 241 0.90 8.17 -18.41
C GLU A 241 0.06 7.51 -17.31
N ILE A 242 -0.25 8.23 -16.23
CA ILE A 242 -1.15 7.74 -15.17
C ILE A 242 -2.54 7.43 -15.78
N SER A 243 -3.07 8.35 -16.61
CA SER A 243 -4.38 8.15 -17.22
C SER A 243 -4.45 6.87 -18.06
N PHE A 244 -3.44 6.61 -18.87
CA PHE A 244 -3.39 5.39 -19.70
C PHE A 244 -3.21 4.12 -18.85
N ARG A 245 -2.42 4.17 -17.78
CA ARG A 245 -2.28 3.04 -16.83
C ARG A 245 -3.58 2.68 -16.11
N LEU A 246 -4.46 3.67 -15.93
CA LEU A 246 -5.78 3.51 -15.32
C LEU A 246 -6.90 3.28 -16.35
N ASP A 247 -6.52 2.90 -17.58
CA ASP A 247 -7.42 2.55 -18.68
C ASP A 247 -8.33 3.71 -19.14
N PHE A 248 -7.87 4.95 -19.02
CA PHE A 248 -8.52 6.08 -19.67
C PHE A 248 -7.94 6.28 -21.07
N THR A 249 -8.82 6.44 -22.05
CA THR A 249 -8.44 6.69 -23.45
C THR A 249 -7.96 8.12 -23.70
N ASP A 250 -8.35 9.07 -22.84
CA ASP A 250 -8.03 10.48 -22.94
C ASP A 250 -7.63 11.05 -21.56
N PRO A 251 -6.41 11.63 -21.45
CA PRO A 251 -5.96 12.28 -20.22
C PRO A 251 -6.90 13.37 -19.69
N SER A 252 -7.60 14.10 -20.58
CA SER A 252 -8.55 15.14 -20.17
C SER A 252 -9.74 14.55 -19.44
N HIS A 253 -10.20 13.35 -19.84
CA HIS A 253 -11.25 12.62 -19.14
C HIS A 253 -10.80 12.20 -17.75
N PHE A 254 -9.59 11.68 -17.62
CA PHE A 254 -9.00 11.34 -16.32
C PHE A 254 -8.90 12.57 -15.40
N VAL A 255 -8.40 13.71 -15.90
CA VAL A 255 -8.28 14.94 -15.10
C VAL A 255 -9.65 15.39 -14.57
N LYS A 256 -10.68 15.40 -15.41
CA LYS A 256 -12.06 15.73 -15.01
C LYS A 256 -12.61 14.72 -13.99
N TYR A 257 -12.39 13.43 -14.24
CA TYR A 257 -12.80 12.34 -13.35
C TYR A 257 -12.15 12.48 -11.97
N PHE A 258 -10.84 12.63 -11.92
CA PHE A 258 -10.08 12.79 -10.68
C PHE A 258 -10.52 14.04 -9.91
N LYS A 259 -10.64 15.18 -10.59
CA LYS A 259 -11.11 16.44 -9.97
C LYS A 259 -12.51 16.31 -9.38
N ARG A 260 -13.44 15.64 -10.08
CA ARG A 260 -14.81 15.40 -9.58
C ARG A 260 -14.83 14.57 -8.30
N LYS A 261 -13.89 13.60 -8.17
CA LYS A 261 -13.83 12.68 -7.03
C LYS A 261 -13.01 13.21 -5.84
N THR A 262 -12.01 14.07 -6.10
CA THR A 262 -11.07 14.53 -5.07
C THR A 262 -11.13 16.03 -4.80
N LEU A 263 -11.91 16.77 -5.58
CA LEU A 263 -12.03 18.25 -5.59
C LEU A 263 -10.75 18.98 -6.04
N GLN A 264 -9.71 18.26 -6.40
CA GLN A 264 -8.42 18.79 -6.86
C GLN A 264 -8.04 18.20 -8.22
N THR A 265 -7.25 18.92 -9.01
CA THR A 265 -6.66 18.33 -10.22
C THR A 265 -5.53 17.35 -9.84
N PRO A 266 -5.19 16.36 -10.69
CA PRO A 266 -4.06 15.44 -10.42
C PRO A 266 -2.76 16.20 -10.14
N ARG A 267 -2.49 17.27 -10.90
CA ARG A 267 -1.29 18.12 -10.70
C ARG A 267 -1.31 18.81 -9.34
N ALA A 268 -2.40 19.52 -9.01
CA ALA A 268 -2.54 20.18 -7.71
C ALA A 268 -2.43 19.18 -6.54
N PHE A 269 -2.97 17.97 -6.72
CA PHE A 269 -2.84 16.90 -5.73
C PHE A 269 -1.39 16.45 -5.57
N ARG A 270 -0.64 16.31 -6.67
CA ARG A 270 0.80 15.97 -6.63
C ARG A 270 1.62 17.05 -5.92
N ASP A 271 1.38 18.32 -6.27
CA ASP A 271 2.16 19.46 -5.77
C ASP A 271 1.86 19.76 -4.29
N GLY A 272 0.68 19.37 -3.79
CA GLY A 272 0.24 19.59 -2.41
C GLY A 272 0.49 18.41 -1.44
N ASN A 273 1.09 17.32 -1.90
CA ASN A 273 1.32 16.09 -1.13
C ASN A 273 2.75 15.63 -1.22
#